data_132c0a25b989828b2c6af3147a322e9d
#
_entry.id   132c0a25b989828b2c6af3147a322e9d
#
_cell.length_a   1.000
_cell.length_b   1.000
_cell.length_c   1.000
_cell.angle_alpha   90.00
_cell.angle_beta   90.00
_cell.angle_gamma   90.00
#
_symmetry.space_group_name_H-M   'P 1'
#
loop_
_entity.id
_entity.type
_entity.pdbx_description
1 polymer ?
#
loop_
_entity_poly.entity_id
_entity_poly.type
_entity_poly.pdbx_seq_one_letter_code
_entity_poly.pdbx_strand_id
1 'polypeptide(L)'
;MAEKRIGDRTFQVEAPLATQAIIMQARLMKAVGPALDRLPDFFAGARAADGSPEKNRAESVAIQALSDVLAGLKPEEIAGLMRDLTEMARVKRASGHFEPVDFDGDFSGRLGDLMPVVAFVVREVFGDFFSGAAASGRAAVRGAA
;
A
#
# COMPACT_ATOMS: atom_id res chain seq x y z
N MET A 1 1.84 0.01 15.22
CA MET A 1 3.04 0.44 14.49
C MET A 1 3.63 -0.77 13.78
N ALA A 2 3.77 -0.72 12.46
CA ALA A 2 4.29 -1.82 11.67
C ALA A 2 5.65 -1.46 11.09
N GLU A 3 6.54 -2.45 11.05
CA GLU A 3 7.88 -2.31 10.47
C GLU A 3 8.11 -3.40 9.45
N LYS A 4 8.84 -3.10 8.39
CA LYS A 4 9.21 -4.07 7.37
C LYS A 4 10.54 -3.70 6.72
N ARG A 5 11.39 -4.71 6.53
CA ARG A 5 12.62 -4.54 5.75
C ARG A 5 12.30 -4.70 4.28
N ILE A 6 12.65 -3.68 3.50
CA ILE A 6 12.48 -3.66 2.04
C ILE A 6 13.82 -3.22 1.44
N GLY A 7 14.40 -4.08 0.61
CA GLY A 7 15.75 -3.86 0.14
C GLY A 7 16.74 -3.93 1.31
N ASP A 8 17.57 -2.90 1.43
CA ASP A 8 18.56 -2.79 2.51
C ASP A 8 18.13 -1.84 3.64
N ARG A 9 16.86 -1.40 3.63
CA ARG A 9 16.34 -0.43 4.61
C ARG A 9 15.11 -0.98 5.33
N THR A 10 14.89 -0.48 6.55
CA THR A 10 13.70 -0.78 7.33
C THR A 10 12.76 0.41 7.29
N PHE A 11 11.50 0.14 6.95
CA PHE A 11 10.43 1.14 6.89
C PHE A 11 9.43 0.89 8.01
N GLN A 12 8.82 1.98 8.49
CA GLN A 12 7.87 1.94 9.58
C GLN A 12 6.64 2.75 9.20
N VAL A 13 5.47 2.25 9.55
CA VAL A 13 4.20 2.96 9.33
C VAL A 13 3.49 3.10 10.66
N GLU A 14 3.11 4.35 10.99
CA GLU A 14 2.27 4.68 12.13
C GLU A 14 0.89 5.07 11.63
N ALA A 15 -0.10 5.02 12.52
CA ALA A 15 -1.44 5.48 12.19
C ALA A 15 -1.41 6.96 11.81
N PRO A 16 -1.89 7.34 10.61
CA PRO A 16 -1.91 8.74 10.20
C PRO A 16 -3.00 9.54 10.93
N LEU A 17 -2.92 10.86 10.84
CA LEU A 17 -4.02 11.71 11.29
C LEU A 17 -5.28 11.40 10.51
N ALA A 18 -6.44 11.47 11.17
CA ALA A 18 -7.72 11.11 10.55
C ALA A 18 -7.98 11.90 9.25
N THR A 19 -7.69 13.19 9.23
CA THR A 19 -7.86 14.02 8.03
C THR A 19 -7.01 13.52 6.87
N GLN A 20 -5.75 13.22 7.14
CA GLN A 20 -4.82 12.69 6.14
C GLN A 20 -5.29 11.32 5.63
N ALA A 21 -5.71 10.45 6.53
CA ALA A 21 -6.20 9.12 6.18
C ALA A 21 -7.43 9.19 5.29
N ILE A 22 -8.38 10.07 5.59
CA ILE A 22 -9.62 10.22 4.82
C ILE A 22 -9.31 10.73 3.41
N ILE A 23 -8.45 11.72 3.28
CA ILE A 23 -8.07 12.27 1.97
C ILE A 23 -7.39 11.20 1.12
N MET A 24 -6.43 10.48 1.69
CA MET A 24 -5.73 9.43 0.95
C MET A 24 -6.65 8.26 0.60
N GLN A 25 -7.54 7.88 1.51
CA GLN A 25 -8.53 6.86 1.28
C GLN A 25 -9.44 7.21 0.10
N ALA A 26 -9.91 8.45 0.04
CA ALA A 26 -10.75 8.93 -1.06
C ALA A 26 -9.99 8.90 -2.40
N ARG A 27 -8.72 9.30 -2.40
CA ARG A 27 -7.87 9.23 -3.58
C ARG A 27 -7.67 7.80 -4.05
N LEU A 28 -7.41 6.87 -3.13
CA LEU A 28 -7.23 5.46 -3.44
C LEU A 28 -8.52 4.84 -4.00
N MET A 29 -9.65 5.12 -3.38
CA MET A 29 -10.94 4.62 -3.86
C MET A 29 -11.23 5.11 -5.28
N LYS A 30 -10.93 6.36 -5.57
CA LYS A 30 -11.10 6.91 -6.91
C LYS A 30 -10.18 6.23 -7.92
N ALA A 31 -8.94 5.95 -7.53
CA ALA A 31 -7.98 5.27 -8.38
C ALA A 31 -8.35 3.80 -8.61
N VAL A 32 -8.82 3.11 -7.56
CA VAL A 32 -9.16 1.69 -7.59
C VAL A 32 -10.52 1.42 -8.20
N GLY A 33 -11.42 2.44 -8.25
CA GLY A 33 -12.80 2.26 -8.69
C GLY A 33 -13.00 1.34 -9.89
N PRO A 34 -12.27 1.53 -11.00
CA PRO A 34 -12.38 0.65 -12.17
C PRO A 34 -11.83 -0.76 -11.95
N ALA A 35 -11.10 -1.02 -10.88
CA ALA A 35 -10.43 -2.28 -10.59
C ALA A 35 -10.77 -2.82 -9.20
N LEU A 36 -11.98 -2.56 -8.72
CA LEU A 36 -12.44 -3.02 -7.40
C LEU A 36 -12.37 -4.54 -7.25
N ASP A 37 -12.54 -5.27 -8.33
CA ASP A 37 -12.45 -6.72 -8.37
C ASP A 37 -11.04 -7.25 -8.05
N ARG A 38 -10.02 -6.39 -8.11
CA ARG A 38 -8.63 -6.77 -7.82
C ARG A 38 -8.28 -6.63 -6.32
N LEU A 39 -9.16 -6.05 -5.51
CA LEU A 39 -8.91 -5.86 -4.07
C LEU A 39 -8.65 -7.18 -3.32
N PRO A 40 -9.40 -8.26 -3.55
CA PRO A 40 -9.12 -9.52 -2.87
C PRO A 40 -7.71 -10.03 -3.16
N ASP A 41 -7.23 -9.89 -4.39
CA ASP A 41 -5.86 -10.30 -4.77
C ASP A 41 -4.82 -9.44 -4.07
N PHE A 42 -5.07 -8.13 -3.96
CA PHE A 42 -4.14 -7.21 -3.29
C PHE A 42 -3.93 -7.56 -1.82
N PHE A 43 -5.00 -7.96 -1.11
CA PHE A 43 -4.92 -8.26 0.31
C PHE A 43 -4.76 -9.74 0.62
N ALA A 44 -4.74 -10.62 -0.39
CA ALA A 44 -4.57 -12.05 -0.18
C ALA A 44 -3.23 -12.33 0.50
N GLY A 45 -3.24 -13.25 1.47
CA GLY A 45 -2.03 -13.66 2.17
C GLY A 45 -1.43 -12.63 3.11
N ALA A 46 -2.12 -11.49 3.36
CA ALA A 46 -1.62 -10.44 4.25
C ALA A 46 -1.33 -10.94 5.66
N ARG A 47 -2.01 -12.00 6.10
CA ARG A 47 -1.83 -12.60 7.43
C ARG A 47 -0.86 -13.77 7.44
N ALA A 48 -0.31 -14.16 6.28
CA ALA A 48 0.69 -15.23 6.22
C ALA A 48 1.98 -14.79 6.93
N ALA A 49 2.75 -15.77 7.39
CA ALA A 49 4.00 -15.49 8.08
C ALA A 49 5.01 -14.82 7.13
N ASP A 50 5.73 -13.82 7.64
CA ASP A 50 6.77 -13.14 6.88
C ASP A 50 7.85 -14.15 6.44
N GLY A 51 8.30 -14.01 5.20
CA GLY A 51 9.30 -14.91 4.62
C GLY A 51 8.76 -16.22 4.13
N SER A 52 7.48 -16.56 4.39
CA SER A 52 6.87 -17.79 3.87
C SER A 52 6.65 -17.68 2.35
N PRO A 53 6.62 -18.81 1.63
CA PRO A 53 6.30 -18.81 0.20
C PRO A 53 4.94 -18.19 -0.10
N GLU A 54 3.95 -18.41 0.76
CA GLU A 54 2.61 -17.83 0.63
C GLU A 54 2.65 -16.31 0.74
N LYS A 55 3.41 -15.78 1.69
CA LYS A 55 3.56 -14.34 1.90
C LYS A 55 4.28 -13.69 0.72
N ASN A 56 5.35 -14.31 0.25
CA ASN A 56 6.12 -13.79 -0.90
C ASN A 56 5.28 -13.77 -2.17
N ARG A 57 4.49 -14.83 -2.40
CA ARG A 57 3.58 -14.90 -3.55
C ARG A 57 2.50 -13.82 -3.45
N ALA A 58 1.92 -13.65 -2.26
CA ALA A 58 0.89 -12.65 -2.01
C ALA A 58 1.42 -11.22 -2.24
N GLU A 59 2.66 -10.96 -1.85
CA GLU A 59 3.29 -9.66 -2.07
C GLU A 59 3.50 -9.38 -3.57
N SER A 60 3.92 -10.39 -4.33
CA SER A 60 4.07 -10.27 -5.79
C SER A 60 2.74 -9.99 -6.46
N VAL A 61 1.68 -10.69 -6.06
CA VAL A 61 0.33 -10.48 -6.59
C VAL A 61 -0.18 -9.09 -6.21
N ALA A 62 0.07 -8.65 -4.98
CA ALA A 62 -0.34 -7.32 -4.53
C ALA A 62 0.33 -6.20 -5.35
N ILE A 63 1.63 -6.33 -5.61
CA ILE A 63 2.37 -5.36 -6.42
C ILE A 63 1.83 -5.34 -7.86
N GLN A 64 1.53 -6.49 -8.44
CA GLN A 64 0.96 -6.57 -9.78
C GLN A 64 -0.42 -5.90 -9.83
N ALA A 65 -1.28 -6.17 -8.85
CA ALA A 65 -2.60 -5.56 -8.77
C ALA A 65 -2.51 -4.05 -8.63
N LEU A 66 -1.58 -3.56 -7.81
CA LEU A 66 -1.34 -2.13 -7.65
C LEU A 66 -0.86 -1.49 -8.94
N SER A 67 0.05 -2.14 -9.65
CA SER A 67 0.54 -1.67 -10.95
C SER A 67 -0.59 -1.56 -11.98
N ASP A 68 -1.48 -2.54 -12.00
CA ASP A 68 -2.64 -2.54 -12.91
C ASP A 68 -3.59 -1.38 -12.61
N VAL A 69 -3.82 -1.09 -11.33
CA VAL A 69 -4.65 0.05 -10.90
C VAL A 69 -4.01 1.36 -11.36
N LEU A 70 -2.71 1.51 -11.11
CA LEU A 70 -2.00 2.74 -11.44
C LEU A 70 -1.90 2.99 -12.93
N ALA A 71 -1.93 1.95 -13.76
CA ALA A 71 -1.85 2.07 -15.21
C ALA A 71 -3.01 2.88 -15.81
N GLY A 72 -4.13 3.00 -15.09
CA GLY A 72 -5.28 3.81 -15.53
C GLY A 72 -5.17 5.29 -15.18
N LEU A 73 -4.14 5.71 -14.46
CA LEU A 73 -3.96 7.08 -14.03
C LEU A 73 -2.98 7.83 -14.94
N LYS A 74 -3.09 9.17 -14.92
CA LYS A 74 -2.10 10.01 -15.61
C LYS A 74 -0.74 9.93 -14.89
N PRO A 75 0.38 10.07 -15.62
CA PRO A 75 1.71 9.96 -15.00
C PRO A 75 1.92 10.90 -13.80
N GLU A 76 1.43 12.12 -13.86
CA GLU A 76 1.54 13.10 -12.78
C GLU A 76 0.72 12.68 -11.55
N GLU A 77 -0.44 12.07 -11.78
CA GLU A 77 -1.30 11.53 -10.71
C GLU A 77 -0.61 10.34 -10.03
N ILE A 78 0.03 9.47 -10.82
CA ILE A 78 0.79 8.34 -10.28
C ILE A 78 1.92 8.84 -9.39
N ALA A 79 2.73 9.79 -9.89
CA ALA A 79 3.86 10.32 -9.14
C ALA A 79 3.40 10.99 -7.84
N GLY A 80 2.36 11.81 -7.90
CA GLY A 80 1.80 12.48 -6.71
C GLY A 80 1.26 11.51 -5.69
N LEU A 81 0.53 10.49 -6.14
CA LEU A 81 -0.04 9.48 -5.25
C LEU A 81 1.06 8.64 -4.58
N MET A 82 2.06 8.21 -5.34
CA MET A 82 3.19 7.46 -4.80
C MET A 82 3.99 8.26 -3.79
N ARG A 83 4.23 9.54 -4.07
CA ARG A 83 4.90 10.44 -3.13
C ARG A 83 4.12 10.52 -1.82
N ASP A 84 2.85 10.82 -1.90
CA ASP A 84 2.02 11.03 -0.72
C ASP A 84 1.88 9.75 0.11
N LEU A 85 1.78 8.59 -0.55
CA LEU A 85 1.72 7.30 0.14
C LEU A 85 3.03 6.97 0.83
N THR A 86 4.16 7.08 0.13
CA THR A 86 5.46 6.73 0.71
C THR A 86 5.86 7.67 1.84
N GLU A 87 5.47 8.94 1.74
CA GLU A 87 5.77 9.93 2.79
C GLU A 87 4.90 9.75 4.04
N MET A 88 3.91 8.86 4.02
CA MET A 88 3.23 8.41 5.23
C MET A 88 4.09 7.44 6.05
N ALA A 89 5.15 6.92 5.48
CA ALA A 89 6.07 6.01 6.15
C ALA A 89 7.29 6.75 6.68
N ARG A 90 8.01 6.07 7.55
CA ARG A 90 9.32 6.50 8.04
C ARG A 90 10.36 5.48 7.61
N VAL A 91 11.58 5.91 7.46
CA VAL A 91 12.70 5.04 7.09
C VAL A 91 13.79 5.15 8.14
N LYS A 92 14.39 4.01 8.51
CA LYS A 92 15.48 3.97 9.46
C LYS A 92 16.75 4.47 8.79
N ARG A 93 17.32 5.54 9.33
CA ARG A 93 18.55 6.13 8.83
C ARG A 93 19.78 5.42 9.42
N ALA A 94 20.95 5.72 8.87
CA ALA A 94 22.23 5.18 9.36
C ALA A 94 22.45 5.46 10.85
N SER A 95 21.89 6.56 11.37
CA SER A 95 21.92 6.93 12.79
C SER A 95 21.16 5.94 13.70
N GLY A 96 20.32 5.07 13.11
CA GLY A 96 19.43 4.18 13.87
C GLY A 96 18.06 4.78 14.16
N HIS A 97 17.85 6.05 13.85
CA HIS A 97 16.57 6.71 14.06
C HIS A 97 15.68 6.62 12.82
N PHE A 98 14.37 6.53 13.05
CA PHE A 98 13.38 6.61 11.98
C PHE A 98 13.07 8.07 11.67
N GLU A 99 13.09 8.41 10.38
CA GLU A 99 12.76 9.75 9.91
C GLU A 99 11.73 9.63 8.79
N PRO A 100 10.91 10.67 8.55
CA PRO A 100 9.96 10.65 7.45
C PRO A 100 10.66 10.35 6.12
N VAL A 101 9.99 9.55 5.28
CA VAL A 101 10.49 9.28 3.93
C VAL A 101 10.53 10.58 3.14
N ASP A 102 11.65 10.82 2.46
CA ASP A 102 11.80 11.86 1.45
C ASP A 102 11.74 11.16 0.08
N PHE A 103 10.63 11.33 -0.63
CA PHE A 103 10.37 10.57 -1.85
C PHE A 103 11.51 10.64 -2.85
N ASP A 104 11.91 11.84 -3.22
CA ASP A 104 12.97 11.99 -4.23
C ASP A 104 14.33 11.54 -3.68
N GLY A 105 14.66 11.90 -2.44
CA GLY A 105 15.94 11.53 -1.85
C GLY A 105 16.08 10.04 -1.60
N ASP A 106 15.00 9.38 -1.21
CA ASP A 106 15.06 7.97 -0.82
C ASP A 106 14.86 7.00 -1.98
N PHE A 107 14.21 7.41 -3.05
CA PHE A 107 13.88 6.50 -4.16
C PHE A 107 14.55 6.83 -5.49
N SER A 108 15.17 8.01 -5.65
CA SER A 108 15.96 8.29 -6.83
C SER A 108 17.15 7.33 -6.89
N GLY A 109 17.27 6.59 -7.97
CA GLY A 109 18.26 5.52 -8.10
C GLY A 109 17.89 4.22 -7.40
N ARG A 110 16.72 4.15 -6.73
CA ARG A 110 16.25 2.97 -6.02
C ARG A 110 14.77 2.69 -6.31
N LEU A 111 14.39 2.82 -7.56
CA LEU A 111 12.98 2.64 -7.98
C LEU A 111 12.45 1.23 -7.75
N GLY A 112 13.36 0.23 -7.68
CA GLY A 112 12.95 -1.14 -7.38
C GLY A 112 12.32 -1.33 -6.00
N ASP A 113 12.62 -0.43 -5.05
CA ASP A 113 12.04 -0.48 -3.70
C ASP A 113 10.71 0.27 -3.61
N LEU A 114 10.37 1.08 -4.61
CA LEU A 114 9.21 1.98 -4.53
C LEU A 114 7.89 1.24 -4.41
N MET A 115 7.59 0.33 -5.33
CA MET A 115 6.33 -0.40 -5.31
C MET A 115 6.15 -1.27 -4.06
N PRO A 116 7.18 -1.99 -3.58
CA PRO A 116 7.07 -2.69 -2.30
C PRO A 116 6.75 -1.78 -1.12
N VAL A 117 7.34 -0.58 -1.06
CA VAL A 117 7.04 0.38 0.01
C VAL A 117 5.62 0.90 -0.10
N VAL A 118 5.16 1.26 -1.30
CA VAL A 118 3.79 1.71 -1.53
C VAL A 118 2.79 0.61 -1.11
N ALA A 119 3.03 -0.62 -1.53
CA ALA A 119 2.17 -1.75 -1.16
C ALA A 119 2.13 -1.95 0.36
N PHE A 120 3.28 -1.85 1.02
CA PHE A 120 3.38 -1.94 2.49
C PHE A 120 2.54 -0.86 3.17
N VAL A 121 2.67 0.39 2.74
CA VAL A 121 1.91 1.51 3.32
C VAL A 121 0.41 1.30 3.12
N VAL A 122 -0.01 0.97 1.91
CA VAL A 122 -1.44 0.78 1.60
C VAL A 122 -2.04 -0.34 2.45
N ARG A 123 -1.34 -1.45 2.57
CA ARG A 123 -1.83 -2.61 3.34
C ARG A 123 -1.92 -2.31 4.84
N GLU A 124 -0.91 -1.63 5.39
CA GLU A 124 -0.88 -1.35 6.83
C GLU A 124 -1.84 -0.24 7.24
N VAL A 125 -1.95 0.81 6.43
CA VAL A 125 -2.79 1.96 6.77
C VAL A 125 -4.25 1.71 6.40
N PHE A 126 -4.51 1.10 5.26
CA PHE A 126 -5.85 1.00 4.68
C PHE A 126 -6.38 -0.43 4.58
N GLY A 127 -5.61 -1.42 5.04
CA GLY A 127 -5.97 -2.82 4.92
C GLY A 127 -7.34 -3.15 5.54
N ASP A 128 -7.58 -2.66 6.73
CA ASP A 128 -8.84 -2.92 7.45
C ASP A 128 -10.03 -2.31 6.72
N PHE A 129 -9.86 -1.09 6.21
CA PHE A 129 -10.91 -0.40 5.45
C PHE A 129 -11.27 -1.18 4.18
N PHE A 130 -10.28 -1.50 3.35
CA PHE A 130 -10.53 -2.20 2.09
C PHE A 130 -11.01 -3.64 2.31
N SER A 131 -10.51 -4.33 3.30
CA SER A 131 -10.99 -5.66 3.67
C SER A 131 -12.44 -5.60 4.14
N GLY A 132 -12.79 -4.62 4.96
CA GLY A 132 -14.16 -4.38 5.41
C GLY A 132 -15.09 -4.04 4.26
N ALA A 133 -14.67 -3.18 3.35
CA ALA A 133 -15.45 -2.82 2.17
C ALA A 133 -15.67 -4.03 1.25
N ALA A 134 -14.66 -4.84 1.02
CA ALA A 134 -14.78 -6.06 0.23
C ALA A 134 -15.72 -7.08 0.89
N ALA A 135 -15.62 -7.26 2.20
CA ALA A 135 -16.51 -8.14 2.95
C ALA A 135 -17.95 -7.64 2.92
N SER A 136 -18.16 -6.35 3.09
CA SER A 136 -19.49 -5.73 3.02
C SER A 136 -20.09 -5.89 1.64
N GLY A 137 -19.31 -5.73 0.58
CA GLY A 137 -19.76 -5.94 -0.79
C GLY A 137 -20.20 -7.38 -1.03
N ARG A 138 -19.43 -8.35 -0.55
CA ARG A 138 -19.79 -9.77 -0.65
C ARG A 138 -21.04 -10.10 0.14
N ALA A 139 -21.18 -9.56 1.34
CA ALA A 139 -22.37 -9.76 2.17
C ALA A 139 -23.62 -9.17 1.50
N ALA A 140 -23.51 -7.99 0.90
CA ALA A 140 -24.59 -7.35 0.16
C ALA A 140 -25.04 -8.20 -1.04
N VAL A 141 -24.09 -8.77 -1.79
CA VAL A 141 -24.38 -9.65 -2.92
C VAL A 141 -25.09 -10.92 -2.45
N ARG A 142 -24.63 -11.51 -1.35
CA ARG A 142 -25.30 -12.70 -0.76
C ARG A 142 -26.69 -12.36 -0.25
N GLY A 143 -26.87 -11.18 0.33
CA GLY A 143 -28.16 -10.74 0.83
C GLY A 143 -29.17 -10.43 -0.28
N ALA A 144 -28.70 -10.13 -1.48
CA ALA A 144 -29.52 -9.86 -2.66
C ALA A 144 -29.97 -11.15 -3.37
N ALA A 145 -29.33 -12.26 -3.05
CA ALA A 145 -29.69 -13.57 -3.60
C ALA A 145 -30.73 -14.27 -2.68
#